data_b6cde84e6d13f7e5c10c1d4d95be7ce3
#
_entry.id   b6cde84e6d13f7e5c10c1d4d95be7ce3
#
_cell.length_a   1.000
_cell.length_b   1.000
_cell.length_c   1.000
_cell.angle_alpha   90.00
_cell.angle_beta   90.00
_cell.angle_gamma   90.00
#
_symmetry.space_group_name_H-M   'P 1'
#
loop_
_entity.id
_entity.type
_entity.pdbx_description
1 polymer ?
#
loop_
_entity_poly.entity_id
_entity_poly.type
_entity_poly.pdbx_seq_one_letter_code
_entity_poly.pdbx_strand_id
1 'polypeptide(L)'
;MTSRAYDPIIAIATAPGRGGIGVIRISGRNLPALAERLFATPLKPRHAHYLDFNDQKGTAIDKGIALFFPGPHSYTGEDVLELQGHGGPAVLRRLLTHCLETGRDLDLRLAEPGEFTQRAFLNNRMDLAQAEAVADLIEASSDAAARSAMASLRGAFSQQAHAL
;
A
#
# COMPACT_ATOMS: atom_id res chain seq x y z
N MET A 1 -15.01 -19.09 2.96
CA MET A 1 -14.04 -19.36 1.88
C MET A 1 -13.78 -18.18 0.97
N THR A 2 -14.61 -17.18 0.98
CA THR A 2 -14.51 -16.01 0.11
C THR A 2 -13.98 -14.75 0.82
N SER A 3 -13.82 -14.82 2.13
CA SER A 3 -13.38 -13.67 2.92
C SER A 3 -11.95 -13.23 2.57
N ARG A 4 -11.07 -14.16 2.23
CA ARG A 4 -9.66 -13.89 2.03
C ARG A 4 -9.36 -12.88 0.92
N ALA A 5 -10.16 -12.85 -0.13
CA ALA A 5 -10.02 -11.89 -1.22
C ALA A 5 -10.33 -10.45 -0.81
N TYR A 6 -11.02 -10.26 0.29
CA TYR A 6 -11.44 -8.95 0.81
C TYR A 6 -10.83 -8.60 2.16
N ASP A 7 -10.05 -9.52 2.76
CA ASP A 7 -9.34 -9.22 4.00
C ASP A 7 -8.44 -8.01 3.81
N PRO A 8 -8.32 -7.14 4.81
CA PRO A 8 -7.31 -6.10 4.74
C PRO A 8 -5.92 -6.73 4.73
N ILE A 9 -5.03 -6.17 3.93
CA ILE A 9 -3.67 -6.66 3.73
C ILE A 9 -2.66 -5.57 4.07
N ILE A 10 -1.49 -6.00 4.54
CA ILE A 10 -0.41 -5.11 4.93
C ILE A 10 0.92 -5.65 4.41
N ALA A 11 1.80 -4.75 4.01
CA ALA A 11 3.17 -5.08 3.66
C ALA A 11 4.10 -3.89 3.90
N ILE A 12 5.39 -4.21 4.08
CA ILE A 12 6.45 -3.23 3.91
C ILE A 12 6.60 -3.02 2.41
N ALA A 13 6.26 -1.82 1.93
CA ALA A 13 6.16 -1.53 0.50
C ALA A 13 7.47 -1.06 -0.11
N THR A 14 8.47 -0.73 0.69
CA THR A 14 9.82 -0.37 0.23
C THR A 14 10.71 -1.59 0.16
N ALA A 15 11.74 -1.54 -0.71
CA ALA A 15 12.66 -2.65 -0.89
C ALA A 15 13.37 -3.02 0.41
N PRO A 16 13.75 -4.31 0.61
CA PRO A 16 14.51 -4.73 1.77
C PRO A 16 15.87 -4.03 1.85
N GLY A 17 16.39 -3.89 3.05
CA GLY A 17 17.68 -3.27 3.30
C GLY A 17 17.54 -2.00 4.13
N ARG A 18 18.67 -1.34 4.36
CA ARG A 18 18.71 -0.10 5.13
C ARG A 18 18.47 1.10 4.21
N GLY A 19 17.42 1.84 4.46
CA GLY A 19 17.14 3.08 3.76
C GLY A 19 16.73 4.17 4.73
N GLY A 20 16.77 5.42 4.29
CA GLY A 20 16.34 6.55 5.10
C GLY A 20 14.83 6.55 5.31
N ILE A 21 14.08 6.05 4.34
CA ILE A 21 12.62 6.02 4.36
C ILE A 21 12.14 4.60 4.18
N GLY A 22 11.15 4.20 4.98
CA GLY A 22 10.42 2.96 4.82
C GLY A 22 8.92 3.22 4.82
N VAL A 23 8.19 2.49 4.00
CA VAL A 23 6.75 2.65 3.85
C VAL A 23 6.06 1.33 4.17
N ILE A 24 5.08 1.40 5.05
CA ILE A 24 4.11 0.32 5.28
C ILE A 24 2.82 0.72 4.58
N ARG A 25 2.27 -0.19 3.78
CA ARG A 25 1.00 0.02 3.09
C ARG A 25 -0.02 -0.99 3.56
N ILE A 26 -1.22 -0.50 3.83
CA ILE A 26 -2.39 -1.30 4.20
C ILE A 26 -3.47 -1.00 3.17
N SER A 27 -4.14 -2.04 2.69
CA SER A 27 -5.28 -1.91 1.78
C SER A 27 -6.42 -2.80 2.26
N GLY A 28 -7.63 -2.29 2.18
CA GLY A 28 -8.80 -3.06 2.57
C GLY A 28 -10.06 -2.22 2.58
N ARG A 29 -11.17 -2.87 2.82
CA ARG A 29 -12.44 -2.20 3.01
C ARG A 29 -12.53 -1.72 4.45
N ASN A 30 -13.06 -0.52 4.64
CA ASN A 30 -13.37 0.02 5.97
C ASN A 30 -12.13 0.16 6.88
N LEU A 31 -11.06 0.78 6.38
CA LEU A 31 -9.86 1.05 7.17
C LEU A 31 -9.97 2.18 8.21
N PRO A 32 -10.98 3.09 8.20
CA PRO A 32 -11.07 4.12 9.26
C PRO A 32 -11.05 3.57 10.67
N ALA A 33 -11.65 2.39 10.90
CA ALA A 33 -11.63 1.75 12.21
C ALA A 33 -10.21 1.37 12.66
N LEU A 34 -9.39 0.87 11.74
CA LEU A 34 -7.98 0.57 12.00
C LEU A 34 -7.17 1.85 12.24
N ALA A 35 -7.39 2.87 11.42
CA ALA A 35 -6.69 4.15 11.55
C ALA A 35 -6.96 4.81 12.91
N GLU A 36 -8.20 4.78 13.41
CA GLU A 36 -8.53 5.28 14.74
C GLU A 36 -7.74 4.57 15.85
N ARG A 37 -7.60 3.26 15.74
CA ARG A 37 -6.84 2.47 16.71
C ARG A 37 -5.35 2.77 16.67
N LEU A 38 -4.81 3.00 15.48
CA LEU A 38 -3.37 3.24 15.30
C LEU A 38 -2.96 4.65 15.74
N PHE A 39 -3.79 5.66 15.51
CA PHE A 39 -3.39 7.06 15.64
C PHE A 39 -4.14 7.86 16.67
N ALA A 40 -5.23 7.35 17.23
CA ALA A 40 -6.08 8.06 18.19
C ALA A 40 -6.54 9.45 17.71
N THR A 41 -6.43 9.72 16.41
CA THR A 41 -6.87 10.96 15.77
C THR A 41 -7.41 10.63 14.38
N PRO A 42 -8.49 11.29 13.94
CA PRO A 42 -9.01 11.04 12.59
C PRO A 42 -8.02 11.56 11.55
N LEU A 43 -7.84 10.77 10.48
CA LEU A 43 -7.02 11.17 9.35
C LEU A 43 -7.88 11.80 8.27
N LYS A 44 -7.51 13.01 7.87
CA LYS A 44 -8.13 13.69 6.73
C LYS A 44 -7.66 13.03 5.44
N PRO A 45 -8.58 12.69 4.50
CA PRO A 45 -8.20 12.08 3.22
C PRO A 45 -7.13 12.86 2.47
N ARG A 46 -6.13 12.16 1.97
CA ARG A 46 -5.04 12.71 1.13
C ARG A 46 -4.27 13.85 1.77
N HIS A 47 -4.24 13.88 3.10
CA HIS A 47 -3.51 14.86 3.88
C HIS A 47 -2.33 14.19 4.57
N ALA A 48 -1.14 14.78 4.46
CA ALA A 48 0.06 14.28 5.14
C ALA A 48 0.01 14.66 6.62
N HIS A 49 -0.28 13.68 7.47
CA HIS A 49 -0.28 13.88 8.92
C HIS A 49 1.08 13.48 9.48
N TYR A 50 1.80 14.43 10.04
CA TYR A 50 3.07 14.15 10.73
C TYR A 50 2.78 13.88 12.20
N LEU A 51 3.01 12.63 12.62
CA LEU A 51 2.63 12.17 13.96
C LEU A 51 3.48 10.99 14.43
N ASP A 52 3.37 10.70 15.73
CA ASP A 52 4.04 9.54 16.31
C ASP A 52 3.28 8.26 15.98
N PHE A 53 4.03 7.23 15.68
CA PHE A 53 3.52 5.85 15.56
C PHE A 53 3.77 5.15 16.88
N ASN A 54 2.74 5.11 17.73
CA ASN A 54 2.84 4.60 19.09
C ASN A 54 2.41 3.12 19.16
N ASP A 55 3.03 2.38 20.08
CA ASP A 55 2.58 1.04 20.43
C ASP A 55 1.36 1.09 21.36
N GLN A 56 0.89 -0.07 21.79
CA GLN A 56 -0.27 -0.17 22.66
C GLN A 56 -0.09 0.49 24.03
N LYS A 57 1.16 0.66 24.45
CA LYS A 57 1.50 1.31 25.72
C LYS A 57 1.70 2.83 25.59
N GLY A 58 1.53 3.36 24.39
CA GLY A 58 1.75 4.77 24.10
C GLY A 58 3.21 5.13 23.89
N THR A 59 4.12 4.14 23.79
CA THR A 59 5.52 4.38 23.51
C THR A 59 5.73 4.50 21.99
N ALA A 60 6.44 5.54 21.56
CA ALA A 60 6.69 5.76 20.14
C ALA A 60 7.59 4.66 19.56
N ILE A 61 7.12 4.01 18.50
CA ILE A 61 7.92 3.09 17.70
C ILE A 61 8.76 3.89 16.71
N ASP A 62 8.12 4.88 16.08
CA ASP A 62 8.73 5.78 15.11
C ASP A 62 7.90 7.06 15.03
N LYS A 63 8.34 7.98 14.20
CA LYS A 63 7.61 9.21 13.88
C LYS A 63 7.68 9.45 12.38
N GLY A 64 6.56 9.78 11.77
CA GLY A 64 6.53 9.94 10.33
C GLY A 64 5.20 10.45 9.82
N ILE A 65 4.92 10.12 8.57
CA ILE A 65 3.73 10.60 7.87
C ILE A 65 2.73 9.45 7.75
N ALA A 66 1.49 9.71 8.12
CA ALA A 66 0.36 8.84 7.81
C ALA A 66 -0.49 9.49 6.72
N LEU A 67 -0.85 8.69 5.72
CA LEU A 67 -1.71 9.08 4.59
C LEU A 67 -2.86 8.12 4.46
N PHE A 68 -4.08 8.66 4.33
CA PHE A 68 -5.28 7.88 4.11
C PHE A 68 -5.91 8.23 2.75
N PHE A 69 -6.16 7.20 1.96
CA PHE A 69 -6.80 7.30 0.64
C PHE A 69 -8.10 6.51 0.67
N PRO A 70 -9.27 7.18 0.79
CA PRO A 70 -10.54 6.45 0.73
C PRO A 70 -10.78 5.89 -0.67
N GLY A 71 -11.26 4.64 -0.73
CA GLY A 71 -11.68 4.06 -2.00
C GLY A 71 -12.88 4.79 -2.59
N PRO A 72 -13.09 4.71 -3.91
CA PRO A 72 -12.30 3.98 -4.90
C PRO A 72 -11.06 4.75 -5.42
N HIS A 73 -10.84 5.98 -4.99
CA HIS A 73 -9.75 6.84 -5.47
C HIS A 73 -8.43 6.51 -4.76
N SER A 74 -7.95 5.29 -4.98
CA SER A 74 -6.74 4.75 -4.41
C SER A 74 -6.06 3.81 -5.40
N TYR A 75 -4.85 3.36 -5.07
CA TYR A 75 -4.11 2.41 -5.92
C TYR A 75 -4.89 1.12 -6.16
N THR A 76 -5.46 0.54 -5.11
CA THR A 76 -6.16 -0.75 -5.18
C THR A 76 -7.66 -0.64 -5.47
N GLY A 77 -8.22 0.58 -5.40
CA GLY A 77 -9.67 0.79 -5.43
C GLY A 77 -10.36 0.55 -4.09
N GLU A 78 -9.62 0.05 -3.10
CA GLU A 78 -10.07 -0.05 -1.71
C GLU A 78 -9.58 1.15 -0.91
N ASP A 79 -9.89 1.24 0.38
CA ASP A 79 -9.20 2.18 1.24
C ASP A 79 -7.73 1.79 1.33
N VAL A 80 -6.84 2.78 1.31
CA VAL A 80 -5.40 2.57 1.46
C VAL A 80 -4.87 3.49 2.57
N LEU A 81 -4.09 2.91 3.45
CA LEU A 81 -3.39 3.63 4.52
C LEU A 81 -1.90 3.41 4.35
N GLU A 82 -1.12 4.48 4.35
CA GLU A 82 0.34 4.40 4.30
C GLU A 82 0.94 5.03 5.56
N LEU A 83 1.92 4.34 6.14
CA LEU A 83 2.76 4.83 7.21
C LEU A 83 4.17 4.98 6.65
N GLN A 84 4.65 6.21 6.55
CA GLN A 84 5.96 6.54 6.03
C GLN A 84 6.86 6.97 7.18
N GLY A 85 7.80 6.13 7.53
CA GLY A 85 8.74 6.36 8.62
C GLY A 85 10.18 6.12 8.19
N HIS A 86 11.01 5.74 9.13
CA HIS A 86 12.40 5.41 8.84
C HIS A 86 12.52 3.99 8.28
N GLY A 87 13.52 3.79 7.40
CA GLY A 87 13.68 2.56 6.63
C GLY A 87 14.55 1.49 7.30
N GLY A 88 14.82 1.59 8.60
CA GLY A 88 15.55 0.55 9.32
C GLY A 88 14.74 -0.75 9.42
N PRO A 89 15.35 -1.93 9.14
CA PRO A 89 14.58 -3.18 9.17
C PRO A 89 13.96 -3.50 10.53
N ALA A 90 14.62 -3.15 11.62
CA ALA A 90 14.10 -3.42 12.96
C ALA A 90 12.88 -2.56 13.29
N VAL A 91 12.92 -1.27 12.97
CA VAL A 91 11.79 -0.35 13.24
C VAL A 91 10.60 -0.68 12.34
N LEU A 92 10.83 -1.03 11.07
CA LEU A 92 9.76 -1.43 10.16
C LEU A 92 9.07 -2.72 10.62
N ARG A 93 9.83 -3.72 11.09
CA ARG A 93 9.24 -4.95 11.62
C ARG A 93 8.41 -4.69 12.88
N ARG A 94 8.89 -3.85 13.79
CA ARG A 94 8.13 -3.49 14.99
C ARG A 94 6.82 -2.82 14.62
N LEU A 95 6.86 -1.89 13.67
CA LEU A 95 5.68 -1.19 13.21
C LEU A 95 4.70 -2.12 12.50
N LEU A 96 5.22 -3.00 11.64
CA LEU A 96 4.42 -4.02 10.95
C LEU A 96 3.71 -4.94 11.95
N THR A 97 4.45 -5.45 12.94
CA THR A 97 3.92 -6.32 13.98
C THR A 97 2.83 -5.61 14.80
N HIS A 98 3.06 -4.34 15.15
CA HIS A 98 2.08 -3.55 15.88
C HIS A 98 0.79 -3.37 15.07
N CYS A 99 0.88 -3.08 13.77
CA CYS A 99 -0.28 -2.97 12.90
C CYS A 99 -1.05 -4.29 12.80
N LEU A 100 -0.34 -5.41 12.64
CA LEU A 100 -0.95 -6.73 12.58
C LEU A 100 -1.70 -7.09 13.87
N GLU A 101 -1.10 -6.81 15.02
CA GLU A 101 -1.74 -7.05 16.31
C GLU A 101 -2.97 -6.17 16.50
N THR A 102 -2.88 -4.90 16.13
CA THR A 102 -3.98 -3.94 16.25
C THR A 102 -5.16 -4.29 15.35
N GLY A 103 -4.88 -4.85 14.17
CA GLY A 103 -5.90 -5.23 13.19
C GLY A 103 -6.30 -6.70 13.21
N ARG A 104 -5.90 -7.47 14.23
CA ARG A 104 -6.14 -8.92 14.25
C ARG A 104 -7.62 -9.28 14.17
N ASP A 105 -8.44 -8.60 14.93
CA ASP A 105 -9.90 -8.82 14.94
C ASP A 105 -10.61 -8.28 13.70
N LEU A 106 -9.90 -7.54 12.85
CA LEU A 106 -10.36 -7.07 11.54
C LEU A 106 -9.86 -7.98 10.41
N ASP A 107 -9.24 -9.10 10.74
CA ASP A 107 -8.64 -10.05 9.80
C ASP A 107 -7.48 -9.47 8.98
N LEU A 108 -6.80 -8.46 9.50
CA LEU A 108 -5.60 -7.90 8.88
C LEU A 108 -4.51 -8.97 8.79
N ARG A 109 -3.99 -9.20 7.59
CA ARG A 109 -2.95 -10.19 7.31
C ARG A 109 -1.87 -9.63 6.40
N LEU A 110 -0.75 -10.33 6.36
CA LEU A 110 0.31 -10.00 5.41
C LEU A 110 -0.19 -10.18 3.97
N ALA A 111 0.15 -9.23 3.11
CA ALA A 111 -0.11 -9.34 1.68
C ALA A 111 0.74 -10.45 1.07
N GLU A 112 0.17 -11.12 0.08
CA GLU A 112 0.94 -12.01 -0.79
C GLU A 112 1.69 -11.20 -1.85
N PRO A 113 2.78 -11.72 -2.43
CA PRO A 113 3.49 -11.02 -3.49
C PRO A 113 2.55 -10.60 -4.63
N GLY A 114 2.59 -9.31 -4.99
CA GLY A 114 1.77 -8.75 -6.05
C GLY A 114 0.30 -8.51 -5.70
N GLU A 115 -0.10 -8.73 -4.47
CA GLU A 115 -1.53 -8.67 -4.10
C GLU A 115 -2.13 -7.27 -4.19
N PHE A 116 -1.38 -6.22 -3.91
CA PHE A 116 -1.89 -4.84 -4.09
C PHE A 116 -2.25 -4.57 -5.55
N THR A 117 -1.38 -4.93 -6.48
CA THR A 117 -1.61 -4.79 -7.93
C THR A 117 -2.74 -5.71 -8.40
N GLN A 118 -2.82 -6.92 -7.87
CA GLN A 118 -3.92 -7.84 -8.16
C GLN A 118 -5.27 -7.23 -7.76
N ARG A 119 -5.36 -6.60 -6.60
CA ARG A 119 -6.58 -5.93 -6.15
C ARG A 119 -6.92 -4.73 -7.02
N ALA A 120 -5.92 -3.96 -7.45
CA ALA A 120 -6.13 -2.87 -8.39
C ALA A 120 -6.74 -3.36 -9.71
N PHE A 121 -6.27 -4.48 -10.23
CA PHE A 121 -6.83 -5.12 -11.41
C PHE A 121 -8.28 -5.59 -11.17
N LEU A 122 -8.52 -6.30 -10.06
CA LEU A 122 -9.85 -6.81 -9.73
C LEU A 122 -10.88 -5.70 -9.47
N ASN A 123 -10.44 -4.55 -9.02
CA ASN A 123 -11.28 -3.38 -8.76
C ASN A 123 -11.32 -2.39 -9.96
N ASN A 124 -10.90 -2.83 -11.13
CA ASN A 124 -10.94 -2.04 -12.36
C ASN A 124 -10.13 -0.73 -12.30
N ARG A 125 -9.07 -0.68 -11.48
CA ARG A 125 -8.16 0.47 -11.42
C ARG A 125 -7.10 0.40 -12.51
N MET A 126 -6.84 -0.78 -13.03
CA MET A 126 -5.94 -1.02 -14.15
C MET A 126 -6.37 -2.28 -14.90
N ASP A 127 -5.99 -2.39 -16.17
CA ASP A 127 -6.15 -3.62 -16.94
C ASP A 127 -4.94 -4.54 -16.77
N LEU A 128 -5.00 -5.72 -17.39
CA LEU A 128 -3.93 -6.71 -17.24
C LEU A 128 -2.59 -6.21 -17.81
N ALA A 129 -2.62 -5.51 -18.94
CA ALA A 129 -1.41 -4.95 -19.53
C ALA A 129 -0.76 -3.91 -18.62
N GLN A 130 -1.56 -3.08 -17.96
CA GLN A 130 -1.08 -2.11 -16.98
C GLN A 130 -0.53 -2.79 -15.73
N ALA A 131 -1.16 -3.87 -15.26
CA ALA A 131 -0.65 -4.65 -14.12
C ALA A 131 0.71 -5.27 -14.43
N GLU A 132 0.88 -5.82 -15.63
CA GLU A 132 2.18 -6.33 -16.08
C GLU A 132 3.22 -5.20 -16.20
N ALA A 133 2.80 -4.03 -16.67
CA ALA A 133 3.69 -2.88 -16.82
C ALA A 133 4.23 -2.37 -15.47
N VAL A 134 3.49 -2.51 -14.38
CA VAL A 134 3.98 -2.16 -13.04
C VAL A 134 5.21 -3.01 -12.69
N ALA A 135 5.14 -4.32 -12.89
CA ALA A 135 6.27 -5.22 -12.63
C ALA A 135 7.46 -4.88 -13.53
N ASP A 136 7.22 -4.64 -14.82
CA ASP A 136 8.26 -4.27 -15.77
C ASP A 136 8.94 -2.96 -15.41
N LEU A 137 8.17 -1.97 -14.94
CA LEU A 137 8.70 -0.69 -14.51
C LEU A 137 9.61 -0.82 -13.28
N ILE A 138 9.20 -1.63 -12.30
CA ILE A 138 9.99 -1.89 -11.09
C ILE A 138 11.29 -2.60 -11.44
N GLU A 139 11.27 -3.53 -12.38
CA GLU A 139 12.44 -4.33 -12.78
C GLU A 139 13.30 -3.66 -13.86
N ALA A 140 12.86 -2.55 -14.43
CA ALA A 140 13.59 -1.88 -15.51
C ALA A 140 14.99 -1.45 -15.05
N SER A 141 16.01 -1.86 -15.81
CA SER A 141 17.41 -1.55 -15.54
C SER A 141 18.02 -0.57 -16.54
N SER A 142 17.21 -0.03 -17.46
CA SER A 142 17.63 0.97 -18.44
C SER A 142 16.53 2.01 -18.63
N ASP A 143 16.90 3.20 -19.12
CA ASP A 143 15.95 4.26 -19.43
C ASP A 143 14.96 3.84 -20.52
N ALA A 144 15.42 3.09 -21.52
CA ALA A 144 14.57 2.61 -22.60
C ALA A 144 13.51 1.64 -22.08
N ALA A 145 13.90 0.68 -21.21
CA ALA A 145 12.98 -0.26 -20.59
C ALA A 145 11.96 0.47 -19.69
N ALA A 146 12.41 1.44 -18.89
CA ALA A 146 11.53 2.23 -18.04
C ALA A 146 10.51 3.04 -18.86
N ARG A 147 10.93 3.66 -19.95
CA ARG A 147 10.02 4.40 -20.84
C ARG A 147 9.00 3.49 -21.50
N SER A 148 9.41 2.31 -21.95
CA SER A 148 8.52 1.32 -22.54
C SER A 148 7.47 0.84 -21.55
N ALA A 149 7.90 0.49 -20.33
CA ALA A 149 6.99 0.07 -19.26
C ALA A 149 6.01 1.19 -18.89
N MET A 150 6.48 2.44 -18.80
CA MET A 150 5.63 3.57 -18.48
C MET A 150 4.60 3.86 -19.57
N ALA A 151 4.94 3.69 -20.84
CA ALA A 151 4.01 3.83 -21.95
C ALA A 151 2.89 2.79 -21.86
N SER A 152 3.22 1.54 -21.50
CA SER A 152 2.23 0.48 -21.28
C SER A 152 1.35 0.79 -20.05
N LEU A 153 1.94 1.30 -18.98
CA LEU A 153 1.20 1.65 -17.77
C LEU A 153 0.19 2.79 -18.04
N ARG A 154 0.53 3.72 -18.91
CA ARG A 154 -0.39 4.78 -19.34
C ARG A 154 -1.53 4.29 -20.23
N GLY A 155 -1.54 3.02 -20.60
CA GLY A 155 -2.61 2.43 -21.37
C GLY A 155 -2.49 2.60 -22.89
N ALA A 156 -1.30 2.93 -23.40
CA ALA A 156 -1.10 3.09 -24.84
C ALA A 156 -1.49 1.83 -25.62
N PHE A 157 -1.07 0.66 -25.12
CA PHE A 157 -1.43 -0.62 -25.72
C PHE A 157 -2.93 -0.91 -25.57
N SER A 158 -3.48 -0.68 -24.40
CA SER A 158 -4.91 -0.88 -24.13
C SER A 158 -5.78 0.00 -25.01
N GLN A 159 -5.39 1.25 -25.22
CA GLN A 159 -6.10 2.17 -26.12
C GLN A 159 -6.08 1.67 -27.57
N GLN A 160 -4.96 1.16 -28.04
CA GLN A 160 -4.86 0.58 -29.38
C GLN A 160 -5.72 -0.68 -29.53
N ALA A 161 -5.70 -1.55 -28.53
CA ALA A 161 -6.51 -2.77 -28.54
C ALA A 161 -8.02 -2.47 -28.51
N HIS A 162 -8.44 -1.43 -27.80
CA HIS A 162 -9.84 -1.00 -27.77
C HIS A 162 -10.29 -0.26 -29.03
N ALA A 163 -9.34 0.30 -29.80
CA ALA A 163 -9.62 0.98 -31.06
C ALA A 163 -9.81 0.00 -32.25
N LEU A 164 -9.43 -1.26 -32.07
CA LEU A 164 -9.62 -2.31 -33.07
C LEU A 164 -10.93 -3.05 -32.85
#